data_228d5ef49fd4defc958e15c140ec6db4
#
_entry.id   228d5ef49fd4defc958e15c140ec6db4
#
_cell.length_a   1.000
_cell.length_b   1.000
_cell.length_c   1.000
_cell.angle_alpha   90.00
_cell.angle_beta   90.00
_cell.angle_gamma   90.00
#
_symmetry.space_group_name_H-M   'P 1'
#
loop_
_entity.id
_entity.type
_entity.pdbx_description
1 polymer ?
#
loop_
_entity_poly.entity_id
_entity_poly.type
_entity_poly.pdbx_seq_one_letter_code
_entity_poly.pdbx_strand_id
1 'polypeptide(L)'
;NRGRSTDPNHVMGHGYAFSIASRIGAAFPDKNLRFFNRGISGNKITDLAQRWQTDTLALHPDVLSILVGVNDAASVINHKDSVSVAQYETIYTSLLEQTRQALPETLLVLGEPFILPNPKFQDKWADWQIDLQERQQVVQRLASTFNAVCVPYQKVFSEAVQRAPVEYWIWDGIHPTVAGHELMTREWLRQVRHRLHFLKRSL
;
A
#
# COMPACT_ATOMS: atom_id res chain seq x y z
N ASN A 1 -9.90 -1.99 3.77
CA ASN A 1 -11.14 -2.60 3.29
C ASN A 1 -11.70 -3.52 4.37
N ARG A 2 -12.87 -3.22 4.91
CA ARG A 2 -13.52 -4.06 5.93
C ARG A 2 -14.31 -5.19 5.24
N GLY A 3 -13.65 -6.31 5.04
CA GLY A 3 -14.24 -7.47 4.39
C GLY A 3 -14.22 -7.38 2.85
N ARG A 4 -14.58 -8.47 2.22
CA ARG A 4 -14.72 -8.60 0.76
C ARG A 4 -16.19 -8.48 0.40
N SER A 5 -16.49 -7.61 -0.53
CA SER A 5 -17.84 -7.45 -1.07
C SER A 5 -17.89 -7.94 -2.52
N THR A 6 -18.99 -8.56 -2.90
CA THR A 6 -19.31 -8.89 -4.30
C THR A 6 -20.21 -7.83 -4.95
N ASP A 7 -20.72 -6.89 -4.15
CA ASP A 7 -21.50 -5.76 -4.65
C ASP A 7 -20.61 -4.82 -5.47
N PRO A 8 -20.93 -4.55 -6.75
CA PRO A 8 -20.15 -3.65 -7.61
C PRO A 8 -19.88 -2.27 -7.00
N ASN A 9 -20.77 -1.77 -6.15
CA ASN A 9 -20.62 -0.47 -5.50
C ASN A 9 -19.62 -0.48 -4.33
N HIS A 10 -19.32 -1.65 -3.77
CA HIS A 10 -18.49 -1.78 -2.57
C HIS A 10 -17.25 -2.65 -2.75
N VAL A 11 -17.11 -3.35 -3.89
CA VAL A 11 -16.02 -4.29 -4.16
C VAL A 11 -14.63 -3.66 -4.04
N MET A 12 -14.51 -2.35 -4.32
CA MET A 12 -13.27 -1.59 -4.20
C MET A 12 -13.07 -0.93 -2.82
N GLY A 13 -14.05 -1.02 -1.91
CA GLY A 13 -14.00 -0.35 -0.60
C GLY A 13 -14.15 1.17 -0.71
N HIS A 14 -13.52 1.92 0.23
CA HIS A 14 -13.69 3.37 0.37
C HIS A 14 -12.36 4.15 0.39
N GLY A 15 -11.23 3.46 0.23
CA GLY A 15 -9.90 4.05 0.34
C GLY A 15 -9.30 4.45 -1.00
N TYR A 16 -8.02 4.73 -1.01
CA TYR A 16 -7.28 5.17 -2.18
C TYR A 16 -7.39 4.19 -3.37
N ALA A 17 -7.51 2.88 -3.13
CA ALA A 17 -7.71 1.90 -4.19
C ALA A 17 -9.02 2.13 -4.96
N PHE A 18 -10.11 2.49 -4.25
CA PHE A 18 -11.37 2.91 -4.88
C PHE A 18 -11.17 4.18 -5.72
N SER A 19 -10.50 5.20 -5.17
CA SER A 19 -10.27 6.46 -5.88
C SER A 19 -9.41 6.27 -7.13
N ILE A 20 -8.36 5.43 -7.07
CA ILE A 20 -7.56 5.07 -8.25
C ILE A 20 -8.42 4.38 -9.30
N ALA A 21 -9.19 3.37 -8.92
CA ALA A 21 -10.07 2.64 -9.84
C ALA A 21 -11.11 3.56 -10.49
N SER A 22 -11.71 4.46 -9.71
CA SER A 22 -12.69 5.43 -10.22
C SER A 22 -12.09 6.37 -11.25
N ARG A 23 -10.91 6.94 -10.96
CA ARG A 23 -10.24 7.88 -11.87
C ARG A 23 -9.79 7.22 -13.16
N ILE A 24 -9.10 6.07 -13.04
CA ILE A 24 -8.60 5.36 -14.24
C ILE A 24 -9.75 4.80 -15.05
N GLY A 25 -10.75 4.18 -14.41
CA GLY A 25 -11.92 3.62 -15.10
C GLY A 25 -12.72 4.68 -15.85
N ALA A 26 -12.94 5.85 -15.24
CA ALA A 26 -13.65 6.95 -15.88
C ALA A 26 -12.85 7.57 -17.04
N ALA A 27 -11.53 7.67 -16.93
CA ALA A 27 -10.66 8.26 -17.95
C ALA A 27 -10.44 7.33 -19.17
N PHE A 28 -10.52 6.02 -18.99
CA PHE A 28 -10.17 5.03 -20.02
C PHE A 28 -11.20 3.90 -20.17
N PRO A 29 -12.47 4.22 -20.50
CA PRO A 29 -13.53 3.22 -20.62
C PRO A 29 -13.29 2.22 -21.77
N ASP A 30 -12.52 2.61 -22.78
CA ASP A 30 -12.13 1.79 -23.93
C ASP A 30 -11.14 0.67 -23.58
N LYS A 31 -10.48 0.74 -22.43
CA LYS A 31 -9.46 -0.22 -22.01
C LYS A 31 -10.00 -1.49 -21.35
N ASN A 32 -11.30 -1.53 -21.02
CA ASN A 32 -11.93 -2.66 -20.31
C ASN A 32 -11.18 -3.09 -19.05
N LEU A 33 -10.68 -2.12 -18.26
CA LEU A 33 -9.87 -2.37 -17.08
C LEU A 33 -10.67 -3.08 -15.98
N ARG A 34 -10.04 -4.07 -15.36
CA ARG A 34 -10.61 -4.79 -14.22
C ARG A 34 -9.82 -4.44 -12.96
N PHE A 35 -10.53 -4.06 -11.91
CA PHE A 35 -9.92 -3.67 -10.64
C PHE A 35 -10.30 -4.66 -9.54
N PHE A 36 -9.30 -5.06 -8.74
CA PHE A 36 -9.50 -5.95 -7.62
C PHE A 36 -8.90 -5.32 -6.37
N ASN A 37 -9.67 -5.22 -5.29
CA ASN A 37 -9.16 -4.87 -3.98
C ASN A 37 -9.16 -6.11 -3.08
N ARG A 38 -7.98 -6.59 -2.75
CA ARG A 38 -7.75 -7.76 -1.89
C ARG A 38 -7.23 -7.38 -0.50
N GLY A 39 -7.25 -6.09 -0.17
CA GLY A 39 -6.88 -5.59 1.16
C GLY A 39 -7.84 -6.10 2.24
N ILE A 40 -7.28 -6.58 3.35
CA ILE A 40 -8.01 -6.97 4.56
C ILE A 40 -7.45 -6.15 5.72
N SER A 41 -8.35 -5.52 6.49
CA SER A 41 -7.97 -4.71 7.65
C SER A 41 -7.22 -5.55 8.68
N GLY A 42 -6.11 -5.01 9.21
CA GLY A 42 -5.30 -5.68 10.21
C GLY A 42 -4.25 -6.65 9.66
N ASN A 43 -4.25 -6.97 8.35
CA ASN A 43 -3.32 -7.94 7.81
C ASN A 43 -1.87 -7.46 7.89
N LYS A 44 -1.00 -8.42 8.19
CA LYS A 44 0.45 -8.36 8.22
C LYS A 44 1.03 -9.04 6.98
N ILE A 45 2.33 -8.99 6.81
CA ILE A 45 3.02 -9.67 5.70
C ILE A 45 2.79 -11.18 5.69
N THR A 46 2.70 -11.80 6.86
CA THR A 46 2.40 -13.23 7.03
C THR A 46 1.00 -13.60 6.52
N ASP A 47 0.02 -12.74 6.74
CA ASP A 47 -1.35 -12.96 6.26
C ASP A 47 -1.43 -12.84 4.73
N LEU A 48 -0.63 -11.96 4.12
CA LEU A 48 -0.50 -11.90 2.68
C LEU A 48 0.09 -13.21 2.13
N ALA A 49 1.13 -13.73 2.77
CA ALA A 49 1.78 -14.97 2.35
C ALA A 49 0.81 -16.16 2.33
N GLN A 50 -0.06 -16.29 3.34
CA GLN A 50 -1.04 -17.39 3.44
C GLN A 50 -2.05 -17.42 2.28
N ARG A 51 -2.32 -16.29 1.66
CA ARG A 51 -3.33 -16.15 0.60
C ARG A 51 -2.77 -15.65 -0.74
N TRP A 52 -1.43 -15.64 -0.89
CA TRP A 52 -0.78 -15.04 -2.05
C TRP A 52 -1.19 -15.71 -3.36
N GLN A 53 -1.25 -17.04 -3.36
CA GLN A 53 -1.66 -17.82 -4.54
C GLN A 53 -3.07 -17.44 -5.01
N THR A 54 -4.05 -17.39 -4.10
CA THR A 54 -5.45 -17.19 -4.46
C THR A 54 -5.82 -15.74 -4.70
N ASP A 55 -5.21 -14.83 -3.93
CA ASP A 55 -5.57 -13.41 -3.94
C ASP A 55 -4.70 -12.56 -4.86
N THR A 56 -3.58 -13.11 -5.33
CA THR A 56 -2.64 -12.41 -6.19
C THR A 56 -2.34 -13.19 -7.46
N LEU A 57 -1.67 -14.34 -7.37
CA LEU A 57 -1.18 -15.05 -8.56
C LEU A 57 -2.32 -15.56 -9.44
N ALA A 58 -3.36 -16.12 -8.85
CA ALA A 58 -4.53 -16.62 -9.60
C ALA A 58 -5.35 -15.52 -10.32
N LEU A 59 -5.14 -14.25 -9.98
CA LEU A 59 -5.81 -13.13 -10.65
C LEU A 59 -5.09 -12.67 -11.92
N HIS A 60 -3.84 -13.10 -12.12
CA HIS A 60 -2.98 -12.69 -13.24
C HIS A 60 -2.98 -11.17 -13.48
N PRO A 61 -2.63 -10.34 -12.47
CA PRO A 61 -2.70 -8.90 -12.62
C PRO A 61 -1.59 -8.35 -13.53
N ASP A 62 -1.94 -7.40 -14.41
CA ASP A 62 -0.96 -6.60 -15.17
C ASP A 62 -0.24 -5.59 -14.25
N VAL A 63 -0.94 -5.13 -13.20
CA VAL A 63 -0.41 -4.22 -12.18
C VAL A 63 -0.76 -4.74 -10.80
N LEU A 64 0.23 -4.97 -9.96
CA LEU A 64 0.07 -5.39 -8.58
C LEU A 64 0.56 -4.30 -7.64
N SER A 65 -0.35 -3.72 -6.85
CA SER A 65 -0.02 -2.71 -5.84
C SER A 65 -0.12 -3.29 -4.44
N ILE A 66 0.95 -3.14 -3.65
CA ILE A 66 1.08 -3.68 -2.30
C ILE A 66 1.38 -2.54 -1.32
N LEU A 67 0.62 -2.48 -0.24
CA LEU A 67 0.88 -1.62 0.93
C LEU A 67 0.66 -2.44 2.19
N VAL A 68 1.72 -2.77 2.89
CA VAL A 68 1.74 -3.58 4.11
C VAL A 68 2.92 -3.16 4.99
N GLY A 69 2.84 -3.39 6.31
CA GLY A 69 3.94 -3.14 7.24
C GLY A 69 3.54 -2.40 8.51
N VAL A 70 2.52 -1.55 8.49
CA VAL A 70 2.09 -0.81 9.70
C VAL A 70 1.53 -1.75 10.77
N ASN A 71 0.82 -2.81 10.39
CA ASN A 71 0.31 -3.80 11.34
C ASN A 71 1.41 -4.74 11.84
N ASP A 72 2.44 -4.97 11.03
CA ASP A 72 3.65 -5.68 11.45
C ASP A 72 4.37 -4.89 12.54
N ALA A 73 4.61 -3.59 12.34
CA ALA A 73 5.16 -2.68 13.34
C ALA A 73 4.30 -2.64 14.61
N ALA A 74 2.98 -2.46 14.47
CA ALA A 74 2.05 -2.45 15.60
C ALA A 74 2.14 -3.73 16.44
N SER A 75 2.34 -4.88 15.80
CA SER A 75 2.45 -6.16 16.49
C SER A 75 3.75 -6.28 17.28
N VAL A 76 4.88 -5.82 16.74
CA VAL A 76 6.16 -5.75 17.45
C VAL A 76 6.05 -4.85 18.68
N ILE A 77 5.60 -3.61 18.48
CA ILE A 77 5.54 -2.58 19.54
C ILE A 77 4.58 -2.96 20.67
N ASN A 78 3.54 -3.71 20.36
CA ASN A 78 2.57 -4.19 21.36
C ASN A 78 2.88 -5.61 21.86
N HIS A 79 4.07 -6.15 21.59
CA HIS A 79 4.54 -7.47 22.05
C HIS A 79 3.54 -8.61 21.71
N LYS A 80 2.91 -8.53 20.52
CA LYS A 80 2.02 -9.55 19.98
C LYS A 80 2.78 -10.48 19.06
N ASP A 81 2.10 -11.53 18.58
CA ASP A 81 2.62 -12.39 17.52
C ASP A 81 3.04 -11.55 16.31
N SER A 82 4.34 -11.46 16.09
CA SER A 82 4.95 -10.49 15.20
C SER A 82 6.17 -11.08 14.50
N VAL A 83 6.51 -10.48 13.37
CA VAL A 83 7.75 -10.79 12.66
C VAL A 83 8.73 -9.61 12.78
N SER A 84 10.00 -9.91 13.00
CA SER A 84 11.06 -8.91 12.95
C SER A 84 11.15 -8.27 11.56
N VAL A 85 11.85 -7.14 11.47
CA VAL A 85 12.09 -6.48 10.17
C VAL A 85 12.81 -7.42 9.19
N ALA A 86 13.76 -8.23 9.67
CA ALA A 86 14.46 -9.21 8.82
C ALA A 86 13.51 -10.31 8.30
N GLN A 87 12.61 -10.81 9.14
CA GLN A 87 11.60 -11.79 8.72
C GLN A 87 10.58 -11.16 7.75
N TYR A 88 10.17 -9.91 7.99
CA TYR A 88 9.33 -9.15 7.08
C TYR A 88 9.98 -9.02 5.69
N GLU A 89 11.27 -8.66 5.63
CA GLU A 89 12.03 -8.57 4.39
C GLU A 89 12.10 -9.93 3.69
N THR A 90 12.41 -11.01 4.41
CA THR A 90 12.48 -12.37 3.85
C THR A 90 11.15 -12.81 3.24
N ILE A 91 10.06 -12.63 3.97
CA ILE A 91 8.72 -13.01 3.49
C ILE A 91 8.34 -12.15 2.27
N TYR A 92 8.54 -10.83 2.35
CA TYR A 92 8.18 -9.94 1.25
C TYR A 92 8.99 -10.25 -0.02
N THR A 93 10.29 -10.50 0.11
CA THR A 93 11.16 -10.95 -0.99
C THR A 93 10.60 -12.20 -1.64
N SER A 94 10.26 -13.23 -0.84
CA SER A 94 9.68 -14.47 -1.36
C SER A 94 8.37 -14.25 -2.13
N LEU A 95 7.50 -13.36 -1.68
CA LEU A 95 6.25 -13.03 -2.40
C LEU A 95 6.53 -12.37 -3.75
N LEU A 96 7.51 -11.48 -3.81
CA LEU A 96 7.91 -10.82 -5.06
C LEU A 96 8.60 -11.80 -6.03
N GLU A 97 9.44 -12.70 -5.53
CA GLU A 97 10.06 -13.77 -6.32
C GLU A 97 9.01 -14.69 -6.94
N GLN A 98 8.06 -15.18 -6.14
CA GLN A 98 6.93 -15.98 -6.63
C GLN A 98 6.15 -15.24 -7.73
N THR A 99 5.94 -13.93 -7.53
CA THR A 99 5.25 -13.11 -8.52
C THR A 99 6.05 -12.99 -9.81
N ARG A 100 7.36 -12.74 -9.73
CA ARG A 100 8.23 -12.66 -10.91
C ARG A 100 8.32 -13.98 -11.66
N GLN A 101 8.35 -15.10 -10.92
CA GLN A 101 8.37 -16.43 -11.52
C GLN A 101 7.08 -16.75 -12.26
N ALA A 102 5.93 -16.46 -11.65
CA ALA A 102 4.62 -16.79 -12.21
C ALA A 102 4.13 -15.74 -13.24
N LEU A 103 4.45 -14.48 -13.03
CA LEU A 103 3.92 -13.32 -13.74
C LEU A 103 5.04 -12.31 -14.03
N PRO A 104 6.01 -12.63 -14.91
CA PRO A 104 7.21 -11.83 -15.13
C PRO A 104 6.92 -10.39 -15.59
N GLU A 105 5.85 -10.19 -16.35
CA GLU A 105 5.48 -8.89 -16.93
C GLU A 105 4.66 -7.99 -16.00
N THR A 106 4.21 -8.51 -14.84
CA THR A 106 3.42 -7.71 -13.89
C THR A 106 4.19 -6.49 -13.41
N LEU A 107 3.62 -5.31 -13.58
CA LEU A 107 4.16 -4.09 -12.97
C LEU A 107 3.92 -4.12 -11.45
N LEU A 108 5.01 -4.18 -10.70
CA LEU A 108 4.97 -4.10 -9.23
C LEU A 108 4.95 -2.65 -8.78
N VAL A 109 4.07 -2.32 -7.84
CA VAL A 109 3.96 -1.02 -7.20
C VAL A 109 3.96 -1.22 -5.69
N LEU A 110 5.03 -0.80 -5.02
CA LEU A 110 5.23 -0.99 -3.59
C LEU A 110 5.05 0.34 -2.86
N GLY A 111 4.03 0.42 -2.00
CA GLY A 111 3.79 1.57 -1.15
C GLY A 111 4.56 1.47 0.16
N GLU A 112 5.25 2.53 0.56
CA GLU A 112 5.86 2.62 1.88
C GLU A 112 4.79 2.63 2.98
N PRO A 113 4.91 1.83 4.03
CA PRO A 113 4.09 1.98 5.22
C PRO A 113 4.37 3.33 5.87
N PHE A 114 3.36 3.93 6.51
CA PHE A 114 3.47 5.27 7.06
C PHE A 114 2.76 5.39 8.39
N ILE A 115 3.17 6.39 9.18
CA ILE A 115 2.55 6.79 10.44
C ILE A 115 2.77 8.29 10.64
N LEU A 116 1.81 8.94 11.29
CA LEU A 116 1.96 10.32 11.76
C LEU A 116 1.82 10.38 13.29
N PRO A 117 2.41 11.41 13.94
CA PRO A 117 2.27 11.57 15.38
C PRO A 117 0.80 11.62 15.81
N ASN A 118 0.49 10.87 16.87
CA ASN A 118 -0.84 10.87 17.47
C ASN A 118 -0.70 10.62 18.98
N PRO A 119 -1.54 11.24 19.84
CA PRO A 119 -1.50 11.03 21.28
C PRO A 119 -1.52 9.56 21.72
N LYS A 120 -2.18 8.68 20.95
CA LYS A 120 -2.23 7.23 21.21
C LYS A 120 -0.87 6.54 21.17
N PHE A 121 0.12 7.13 20.49
CA PHE A 121 1.45 6.54 20.29
C PHE A 121 2.54 7.29 21.04
N GLN A 122 2.19 8.34 21.80
CA GLN A 122 3.15 9.26 22.41
C GLN A 122 4.22 8.52 23.23
N ASP A 123 3.80 7.58 24.07
CA ASP A 123 4.72 6.83 24.95
C ASP A 123 5.64 5.85 24.20
N LYS A 124 5.28 5.47 22.98
CA LYS A 124 6.02 4.51 22.14
C LYS A 124 6.41 5.11 20.79
N TRP A 125 6.39 6.44 20.68
CA TRP A 125 6.62 7.10 19.39
C TRP A 125 7.98 6.79 18.78
N ALA A 126 9.03 6.77 19.61
CA ALA A 126 10.37 6.43 19.15
C ALA A 126 10.44 5.00 18.58
N ASP A 127 9.82 4.03 19.24
CA ASP A 127 9.78 2.64 18.78
C ASP A 127 9.05 2.51 17.45
N TRP A 128 7.91 3.24 17.30
CA TRP A 128 7.17 3.32 16.06
C TRP A 128 7.99 3.88 14.91
N GLN A 129 8.71 4.98 15.16
CA GLN A 129 9.54 5.61 14.14
C GLN A 129 10.67 4.69 13.68
N ILE A 130 11.36 4.04 14.61
CA ILE A 130 12.48 3.15 14.29
C ILE A 130 12.00 1.94 13.48
N ASP A 131 11.03 1.17 14.00
CA ASP A 131 10.55 -0.05 13.31
C ASP A 131 9.97 0.27 11.93
N LEU A 132 9.17 1.34 11.84
CA LEU A 132 8.53 1.69 10.58
C LEU A 132 9.53 2.21 9.54
N GLN A 133 10.53 3.01 9.97
CA GLN A 133 11.59 3.47 9.09
C GLN A 133 12.42 2.31 8.50
N GLU A 134 12.72 1.30 9.31
CA GLU A 134 13.41 0.10 8.83
C GLU A 134 12.57 -0.65 7.79
N ARG A 135 11.24 -0.80 8.01
CA ARG A 135 10.34 -1.42 7.03
C ARG A 135 10.20 -0.58 5.74
N GLN A 136 10.21 0.74 5.84
CA GLN A 136 10.25 1.63 4.66
C GLN A 136 11.53 1.40 3.85
N GLN A 137 12.68 1.28 4.51
CA GLN A 137 13.94 0.96 3.84
C GLN A 137 13.89 -0.41 3.15
N VAL A 138 13.26 -1.42 3.77
CA VAL A 138 13.00 -2.71 3.12
C VAL A 138 12.20 -2.52 1.83
N VAL A 139 11.10 -1.79 1.89
CA VAL A 139 10.25 -1.53 0.70
C VAL A 139 11.05 -0.83 -0.41
N GLN A 140 11.88 0.15 -0.07
CA GLN A 140 12.73 0.86 -1.03
C GLN A 140 13.77 -0.07 -1.68
N ARG A 141 14.45 -0.91 -0.88
CA ARG A 141 15.40 -1.92 -1.40
C ARG A 141 14.71 -2.91 -2.32
N LEU A 142 13.56 -3.45 -1.91
CA LEU A 142 12.79 -4.39 -2.71
C LEU A 142 12.27 -3.74 -4.00
N ALA A 143 11.82 -2.49 -3.96
CA ALA A 143 11.41 -1.77 -5.15
C ALA A 143 12.56 -1.65 -6.16
N SER A 144 13.78 -1.35 -5.69
CA SER A 144 14.97 -1.31 -6.52
C SER A 144 15.32 -2.70 -7.09
N THR A 145 15.36 -3.73 -6.24
CA THR A 145 15.74 -5.08 -6.61
C THR A 145 14.81 -5.70 -7.65
N PHE A 146 13.51 -5.48 -7.50
CA PHE A 146 12.49 -6.07 -8.38
C PHE A 146 12.03 -5.14 -9.51
N ASN A 147 12.72 -4.02 -9.74
CA ASN A 147 12.34 -3.00 -10.73
C ASN A 147 10.87 -2.57 -10.57
N ALA A 148 10.44 -2.38 -9.33
CA ALA A 148 9.10 -1.94 -8.97
C ALA A 148 9.02 -0.42 -8.85
N VAL A 149 7.80 0.12 -8.96
CA VAL A 149 7.53 1.51 -8.62
C VAL A 149 7.44 1.62 -7.09
N CYS A 150 8.22 2.49 -6.48
CA CYS A 150 8.10 2.83 -5.06
C CYS A 150 7.18 4.03 -4.89
N VAL A 151 6.19 3.94 -3.99
CA VAL A 151 5.29 5.07 -3.67
C VAL A 151 5.61 5.58 -2.26
N PRO A 152 6.22 6.78 -2.11
CA PRO A 152 6.75 7.30 -0.86
C PRO A 152 5.66 7.95 0.02
N TYR A 153 4.71 7.16 0.52
CA TYR A 153 3.57 7.69 1.26
C TYR A 153 3.96 8.43 2.54
N GLN A 154 5.01 7.99 3.25
CA GLN A 154 5.47 8.70 4.44
C GLN A 154 5.86 10.14 4.12
N LYS A 155 6.62 10.34 3.03
CA LYS A 155 7.01 11.68 2.58
C LYS A 155 5.79 12.54 2.25
N VAL A 156 4.81 11.98 1.53
CA VAL A 156 3.57 12.68 1.15
C VAL A 156 2.85 13.21 2.39
N PHE A 157 2.70 12.40 3.43
CA PHE A 157 2.03 12.82 4.65
C PHE A 157 2.89 13.78 5.49
N SER A 158 4.21 13.59 5.54
CA SER A 158 5.13 14.51 6.22
C SER A 158 5.12 15.92 5.61
N GLU A 159 4.94 16.03 4.30
CA GLU A 159 4.77 17.30 3.60
C GLU A 159 3.35 17.88 3.81
N ALA A 160 2.33 17.04 3.86
CA ALA A 160 0.94 17.47 4.01
C ALA A 160 0.67 18.15 5.35
N VAL A 161 1.32 17.71 6.43
CA VAL A 161 1.13 18.30 7.77
C VAL A 161 1.61 19.75 7.88
N GLN A 162 2.39 20.23 6.92
CA GLN A 162 2.73 21.67 6.82
C GLN A 162 1.54 22.54 6.38
N ARG A 163 0.47 21.96 5.84
CA ARG A 163 -0.70 22.65 5.27
C ARG A 163 -1.94 22.55 6.13
N ALA A 164 -2.05 21.48 6.94
CA ALA A 164 -3.18 21.25 7.84
C ALA A 164 -2.76 20.29 8.97
N PRO A 165 -3.48 20.28 10.11
CA PRO A 165 -3.18 19.36 11.22
C PRO A 165 -3.20 17.89 10.81
N VAL A 166 -2.52 17.03 11.61
CA VAL A 166 -2.42 15.59 11.35
C VAL A 166 -3.78 14.95 11.14
N GLU A 167 -4.74 15.27 12.00
CA GLU A 167 -6.09 14.67 12.01
C GLU A 167 -6.89 14.99 10.74
N TYR A 168 -6.55 16.06 10.04
CA TYR A 168 -7.15 16.38 8.74
C TYR A 168 -6.77 15.34 7.67
N TRP A 169 -5.56 14.78 7.77
CA TRP A 169 -5.01 13.82 6.80
C TRP A 169 -5.13 12.37 7.27
N ILE A 170 -4.79 12.13 8.54
CA ILE A 170 -4.79 10.80 9.18
C ILE A 170 -5.42 10.94 10.56
N TRP A 171 -6.65 10.46 10.73
CA TRP A 171 -7.45 10.78 11.92
C TRP A 171 -6.95 10.15 13.23
N ASP A 172 -6.18 9.06 13.18
CA ASP A 172 -5.66 8.35 14.36
C ASP A 172 -4.16 8.05 14.29
N GLY A 173 -3.45 8.68 13.36
CA GLY A 173 -2.03 8.48 13.11
C GLY A 173 -1.71 7.35 12.11
N ILE A 174 -2.66 6.48 11.78
CA ILE A 174 -2.49 5.33 10.87
C ILE A 174 -3.48 5.37 9.70
N HIS A 175 -4.74 5.65 9.98
CA HIS A 175 -5.81 5.55 8.99
C HIS A 175 -6.08 6.90 8.30
N PRO A 176 -5.92 6.99 6.98
CA PRO A 176 -6.20 8.21 6.23
C PRO A 176 -7.67 8.61 6.28
N THR A 177 -7.92 9.90 6.34
CA THR A 177 -9.22 10.50 6.05
C THR A 177 -9.52 10.44 4.55
N VAL A 178 -10.68 10.93 4.13
CA VAL A 178 -10.99 11.09 2.69
C VAL A 178 -9.93 11.95 1.99
N ALA A 179 -9.49 13.05 2.62
CA ALA A 179 -8.43 13.91 2.10
C ALA A 179 -7.08 13.19 2.03
N GLY A 180 -6.75 12.40 3.06
CA GLY A 180 -5.55 11.57 3.08
C GLY A 180 -5.54 10.50 1.99
N HIS A 181 -6.65 9.82 1.78
CA HIS A 181 -6.78 8.86 0.67
C HIS A 181 -6.62 9.52 -0.70
N GLU A 182 -7.07 10.76 -0.86
CA GLU A 182 -6.87 11.52 -2.09
C GLU A 182 -5.39 11.84 -2.33
N LEU A 183 -4.64 12.20 -1.28
CA LEU A 183 -3.18 12.39 -1.41
C LEU A 183 -2.49 11.11 -1.85
N MET A 184 -2.85 9.97 -1.26
CA MET A 184 -2.31 8.67 -1.65
C MET A 184 -2.62 8.35 -3.12
N THR A 185 -3.85 8.63 -3.56
CA THR A 185 -4.28 8.43 -4.96
C THR A 185 -3.44 9.26 -5.93
N ARG A 186 -3.26 10.54 -5.64
CA ARG A 186 -2.46 11.45 -6.49
C ARG A 186 -1.01 10.99 -6.59
N GLU A 187 -0.44 10.62 -5.47
CA GLU A 187 0.96 10.15 -5.45
C GLU A 187 1.12 8.83 -6.20
N TRP A 188 0.22 7.87 -6.00
CA TRP A 188 0.23 6.61 -6.73
C TRP A 188 0.18 6.85 -8.24
N LEU A 189 -0.77 7.65 -8.71
CA LEU A 189 -0.90 7.99 -10.13
C LEU A 189 0.33 8.72 -10.67
N ARG A 190 0.91 9.64 -9.88
CA ARG A 190 2.14 10.37 -10.24
C ARG A 190 3.32 9.42 -10.46
N GLN A 191 3.51 8.44 -9.57
CA GLN A 191 4.61 7.48 -9.67
C GLN A 191 4.39 6.48 -10.81
N VAL A 192 3.19 5.96 -10.95
CA VAL A 192 2.88 4.87 -11.90
C VAL A 192 2.79 5.36 -13.36
N ARG A 193 2.40 6.62 -13.61
CA ARG A 193 2.25 7.17 -14.97
C ARG A 193 3.50 7.05 -15.85
N HIS A 194 4.67 6.95 -15.26
CA HIS A 194 5.93 6.79 -16.00
C HIS A 194 6.11 5.38 -16.57
N ARG A 195 5.44 4.40 -15.98
CA ARG A 195 5.45 2.99 -16.37
C ARG A 195 4.20 2.60 -17.17
N LEU A 196 3.05 3.19 -16.88
CA LEU A 196 1.80 3.02 -17.63
C LEU A 196 1.59 4.20 -18.58
N HIS A 197 2.12 4.07 -19.78
CA HIS A 197 2.17 5.18 -20.75
C HIS A 197 0.79 5.74 -21.14
N PHE A 198 -0.25 4.93 -21.07
CA PHE A 198 -1.61 5.40 -21.37
C PHE A 198 -2.12 6.44 -20.35
N LEU A 199 -1.60 6.42 -19.10
CA LEU A 199 -1.96 7.40 -18.09
C LEU A 199 -1.39 8.81 -18.35
N LYS A 200 -0.39 8.95 -19.23
CA LYS A 200 0.24 10.25 -19.52
C LYS A 200 -0.70 11.23 -20.24
N ARG A 201 -1.77 10.76 -20.84
CA ARG A 201 -2.63 11.56 -21.73
C ARG A 201 -3.85 12.17 -21.07
N SER A 202 -4.21 11.81 -19.83
CA SER A 202 -5.54 12.13 -19.29
C SER A 202 -5.63 12.32 -17.76
N LEU A 203 -4.51 12.24 -17.00
CA LEU A 203 -4.55 12.37 -15.53
C LEU A 203 -3.50 13.38 -15.04
#